data_d6eed025ad458c58a06efc2bc82d5090
#
_entry.id   d6eed025ad458c58a06efc2bc82d5090
#
_cell.length_a   1.000
_cell.length_b   1.000
_cell.length_c   1.000
_cell.angle_alpha   90.00
_cell.angle_beta   90.00
_cell.angle_gamma   90.00
#
_symmetry.space_group_name_H-M   'P 1'
#
loop_
_entity.id
_entity.type
_entity.pdbx_description
1 polymer ?
#
loop_
_entity_poly.entity_id
_entity_poly.type
_entity_poly.pdbx_seq_one_letter_code
_entity_poly.pdbx_strand_id
1 'polypeptide(L)'
;MRPTKTFISPLGPDAEEISGFATSPACEAEYASVVEEVGDRLVIGRPERLELSKNLLRGFWAYDELLAARPDLHDRVVFVANLSPSRTAVRDYIDYRSELETTIEEINARWGTDTWTPVLYRAESNYPRAIALLRRYDVLLVNPIRDGLNLVAKEGPLVNERNGVLLLSREAGAFDELAGIATEVHPYDITQTAQAMSDALDMDDDVRAEIAEDLREIAQSRSPRIWLDEQLGAIPEDDQADNV
;
A
#
# COMPACT_ATOMS: atom_id res chain seq x y z
N MET A 1 9.24 23.68 -35.77
CA MET A 1 9.12 23.13 -34.41
C MET A 1 8.80 21.65 -34.56
N ARG A 2 9.60 20.77 -34.01
CA ARG A 2 9.24 19.34 -33.94
C ARG A 2 8.18 19.17 -32.85
N PRO A 3 7.08 18.43 -33.09
CA PRO A 3 6.08 18.16 -32.05
C PRO A 3 6.70 17.26 -30.97
N THR A 4 6.37 17.54 -29.70
CA THR A 4 6.70 16.64 -28.59
C THR A 4 5.64 15.56 -28.50
N LYS A 5 6.06 14.30 -28.59
CA LYS A 5 5.19 13.14 -28.37
C LYS A 5 5.17 12.79 -26.87
N THR A 6 3.99 12.67 -26.29
CA THR A 6 3.80 12.18 -24.92
C THR A 6 3.04 10.87 -24.95
N PHE A 7 3.31 9.97 -24.02
CA PHE A 7 2.63 8.68 -23.87
C PHE A 7 2.60 8.25 -22.40
N ILE A 8 1.68 7.35 -22.08
CA ILE A 8 1.56 6.76 -20.75
C ILE A 8 2.28 5.41 -20.79
N SER A 9 3.16 5.19 -19.81
CA SER A 9 3.94 3.95 -19.67
C SER A 9 4.13 3.65 -18.18
N PRO A 10 3.16 2.97 -17.53
CA PRO A 10 3.24 2.66 -16.11
C PRO A 10 4.29 1.56 -15.87
N LEU A 11 5.12 1.77 -14.85
CA LEU A 11 6.07 0.77 -14.38
C LEU A 11 5.33 -0.32 -13.60
N GLY A 12 5.66 -1.58 -13.87
CA GLY A 12 5.28 -2.72 -13.03
C GLY A 12 6.42 -3.17 -12.12
N PRO A 13 6.12 -3.86 -11.02
CA PRO A 13 7.14 -4.54 -10.22
C PRO A 13 7.76 -5.72 -10.98
N ASP A 14 8.96 -6.14 -10.57
CA ASP A 14 9.52 -7.41 -11.01
C ASP A 14 8.93 -8.52 -10.13
N ALA A 15 7.97 -9.27 -10.67
CA ALA A 15 7.23 -10.28 -9.92
C ALA A 15 8.13 -11.45 -9.47
N GLU A 16 9.16 -11.82 -10.25
CA GLU A 16 10.09 -12.88 -9.87
C GLU A 16 11.02 -12.40 -8.76
N GLU A 17 11.57 -11.19 -8.88
CA GLU A 17 12.47 -10.61 -7.89
C GLU A 17 11.76 -10.45 -6.53
N ILE A 18 10.55 -9.86 -6.52
CA ILE A 18 9.82 -9.62 -5.27
C ILE A 18 9.37 -10.93 -4.61
N SER A 19 8.90 -11.91 -5.39
CA SER A 19 8.51 -13.23 -4.87
C SER A 19 9.71 -13.99 -4.33
N GLY A 20 10.85 -13.92 -5.03
CA GLY A 20 12.11 -14.52 -4.55
C GLY A 20 12.62 -13.84 -3.27
N PHE A 21 12.49 -12.50 -3.18
CA PHE A 21 12.87 -11.76 -1.98
C PHE A 21 11.94 -12.06 -0.80
N ALA A 22 10.64 -12.26 -1.04
CA ALA A 22 9.65 -12.58 -0.01
C ALA A 22 9.96 -13.87 0.76
N THR A 23 10.68 -14.82 0.12
CA THR A 23 11.12 -16.06 0.74
C THR A 23 12.57 -16.04 1.25
N SER A 24 13.23 -14.88 1.22
CA SER A 24 14.59 -14.72 1.72
C SER A 24 14.67 -14.89 3.25
N PRO A 25 15.82 -15.35 3.81
CA PRO A 25 15.96 -15.47 5.26
C PRO A 25 15.68 -14.18 6.04
N ALA A 26 16.01 -13.02 5.45
CA ALA A 26 15.75 -11.72 6.06
C ALA A 26 14.26 -11.43 6.13
N CYS A 27 13.52 -11.71 5.05
CA CYS A 27 12.06 -11.52 5.01
C CYS A 27 11.32 -12.53 5.91
N GLU A 28 11.77 -13.78 5.94
CA GLU A 28 11.20 -14.81 6.83
C GLU A 28 11.35 -14.45 8.31
N ALA A 29 12.51 -13.91 8.72
CA ALA A 29 12.73 -13.46 10.09
C ALA A 29 11.75 -12.30 10.47
N GLU A 30 11.57 -11.33 9.58
CA GLU A 30 10.62 -10.24 9.78
C GLU A 30 9.16 -10.72 9.71
N TYR A 31 8.85 -11.69 8.86
CA TYR A 31 7.51 -12.27 8.79
C TYR A 31 7.14 -12.97 10.11
N ALA A 32 8.04 -13.76 10.66
CA ALA A 32 7.84 -14.38 11.97
C ALA A 32 7.61 -13.32 13.06
N SER A 33 8.40 -12.24 13.04
CA SER A 33 8.21 -11.11 13.98
C SER A 33 6.86 -10.42 13.81
N VAL A 34 6.43 -10.15 12.58
CA VAL A 34 5.11 -9.56 12.31
C VAL A 34 3.99 -10.47 12.79
N VAL A 35 4.07 -11.77 12.50
CA VAL A 35 3.06 -12.76 12.94
C VAL A 35 2.99 -12.84 14.46
N GLU A 36 4.13 -12.82 15.16
CA GLU A 36 4.17 -12.81 16.63
C GLU A 36 3.52 -11.54 17.21
N GLU A 37 3.81 -10.36 16.62
CA GLU A 37 3.27 -9.08 17.09
C GLU A 37 1.76 -8.96 16.89
N VAL A 38 1.23 -9.44 15.77
CA VAL A 38 -0.19 -9.33 15.45
C VAL A 38 -1.04 -10.48 16.03
N GLY A 39 -0.45 -11.64 16.22
CA GLY A 39 -1.17 -12.85 16.65
C GLY A 39 -2.23 -13.27 15.64
N ASP A 40 -3.40 -13.66 16.15
CA ASP A 40 -4.54 -14.10 15.33
C ASP A 40 -5.41 -12.95 14.78
N ARG A 41 -5.00 -11.68 15.01
CA ARG A 41 -5.77 -10.51 14.61
C ARG A 41 -5.76 -10.31 13.11
N LEU A 42 -6.86 -9.72 12.61
CA LEU A 42 -6.93 -9.18 11.26
C LEU A 42 -5.99 -7.97 11.11
N VAL A 43 -5.29 -7.85 10.01
CA VAL A 43 -4.25 -6.85 9.80
C VAL A 43 -4.66 -5.88 8.70
N ILE A 44 -4.80 -4.60 9.07
CA ILE A 44 -4.79 -3.51 8.09
C ILE A 44 -3.33 -3.09 7.93
N GLY A 45 -2.74 -3.43 6.78
CA GLY A 45 -1.33 -3.18 6.49
C GLY A 45 -1.11 -1.86 5.79
N ARG A 46 -0.03 -1.15 6.17
CA ARG A 46 0.40 0.08 5.53
C ARG A 46 1.92 0.22 5.50
N PRO A 47 2.63 -0.50 4.63
CA PRO A 47 4.03 -0.21 4.34
C PRO A 47 4.09 0.97 3.36
N GLU A 48 4.72 2.10 3.76
CA GLU A 48 4.73 3.30 2.94
C GLU A 48 5.90 4.23 3.32
N ARG A 49 6.17 5.24 2.50
CA ARG A 49 7.07 6.34 2.88
C ARG A 49 6.32 7.37 3.72
N LEU A 50 6.98 7.92 4.74
CA LEU A 50 6.44 8.99 5.56
C LEU A 50 6.47 10.31 4.77
N GLU A 51 5.48 10.50 3.89
CA GLU A 51 5.33 11.66 3.01
C GLU A 51 3.90 12.23 3.08
N LEU A 52 3.78 13.55 2.93
CA LEU A 52 2.49 14.24 3.01
C LEU A 52 1.50 13.76 1.92
N SER A 53 1.99 13.49 0.70
CA SER A 53 1.17 13.02 -0.41
C SER A 53 0.57 11.63 -0.16
N LYS A 54 1.14 10.87 0.74
CA LYS A 54 0.68 9.52 1.09
C LYS A 54 -0.55 9.51 2.01
N ASN A 55 -0.95 10.68 2.55
CA ASN A 55 -2.21 10.83 3.27
C ASN A 55 -2.35 9.94 4.51
N LEU A 56 -1.28 9.81 5.27
CA LEU A 56 -1.20 8.87 6.39
C LEU A 56 -2.21 9.21 7.49
N LEU A 57 -2.34 10.50 7.85
CA LEU A 57 -3.24 10.98 8.90
C LEU A 57 -4.70 10.58 8.65
N ARG A 58 -5.20 10.81 7.42
CA ARG A 58 -6.60 10.42 7.11
C ARG A 58 -6.81 8.91 7.15
N GLY A 59 -5.79 8.12 6.86
CA GLY A 59 -5.85 6.68 7.03
C GLY A 59 -6.01 6.28 8.50
N PHE A 60 -5.32 6.94 9.43
CA PHE A 60 -5.48 6.69 10.88
C PHE A 60 -6.80 7.23 11.41
N TRP A 61 -7.26 8.40 10.94
CA TRP A 61 -8.58 8.90 11.32
C TRP A 61 -9.71 7.99 10.83
N ALA A 62 -9.58 7.41 9.63
CA ALA A 62 -10.53 6.43 9.14
C ALA A 62 -10.53 5.14 9.99
N TYR A 63 -9.36 4.72 10.46
CA TYR A 63 -9.27 3.59 11.38
C TYR A 63 -9.87 3.90 12.78
N ASP A 64 -9.66 5.11 13.30
CA ASP A 64 -10.29 5.57 14.55
C ASP A 64 -11.83 5.57 14.43
N GLU A 65 -12.36 6.05 13.28
CA GLU A 65 -13.80 6.03 12.98
C GLU A 65 -14.32 4.59 12.84
N LEU A 66 -13.57 3.70 12.20
CA LEU A 66 -13.90 2.26 12.13
C LEU A 66 -14.04 1.66 13.52
N LEU A 67 -13.06 1.89 14.42
CA LEU A 67 -13.11 1.36 15.78
C LEU A 67 -14.27 1.93 16.59
N ALA A 68 -14.63 3.20 16.38
CA ALA A 68 -15.79 3.81 17.01
C ALA A 68 -17.11 3.18 16.51
N ALA A 69 -17.21 2.86 15.23
CA ALA A 69 -18.41 2.28 14.62
C ALA A 69 -18.54 0.75 14.85
N ARG A 70 -17.43 0.03 15.06
CA ARG A 70 -17.35 -1.43 15.11
C ARG A 70 -16.67 -1.92 16.40
N PRO A 71 -17.35 -1.83 17.58
CA PRO A 71 -16.82 -2.36 18.84
C PRO A 71 -16.52 -3.87 18.82
N ASP A 72 -17.16 -4.62 17.91
CA ASP A 72 -16.93 -6.05 17.70
C ASP A 72 -15.54 -6.34 17.08
N LEU A 73 -14.87 -5.35 16.52
CA LEU A 73 -13.50 -5.45 16.00
C LEU A 73 -12.43 -5.14 17.06
N HIS A 74 -12.81 -4.65 18.24
CA HIS A 74 -11.83 -4.40 19.30
C HIS A 74 -11.15 -5.71 19.70
N ASP A 75 -9.82 -5.66 19.90
CA ASP A 75 -8.92 -6.79 20.11
C ASP A 75 -8.89 -7.85 18.97
N ARG A 76 -9.59 -7.61 17.85
CA ARG A 76 -9.65 -8.50 16.69
C ARG A 76 -8.99 -7.95 15.44
N VAL A 77 -8.74 -6.64 15.40
CA VAL A 77 -8.07 -5.97 14.28
C VAL A 77 -6.88 -5.15 14.79
N VAL A 78 -5.85 -5.06 13.99
CA VAL A 78 -4.68 -4.22 14.25
C VAL A 78 -4.26 -3.49 12.99
N PHE A 79 -3.95 -2.20 13.12
CA PHE A 79 -3.36 -1.41 12.03
C PHE A 79 -1.84 -1.45 12.15
N VAL A 80 -1.17 -2.05 11.18
CA VAL A 80 0.31 -2.15 11.16
C VAL A 80 0.86 -1.15 10.17
N ALA A 81 1.55 -0.13 10.67
CA ALA A 81 2.17 0.93 9.87
C ALA A 81 3.69 0.83 9.92
N ASN A 82 4.30 0.39 8.82
CA ASN A 82 5.75 0.39 8.63
C ASN A 82 6.12 1.55 7.70
N LEU A 83 6.52 2.68 8.28
CA LEU A 83 6.69 3.94 7.56
C LEU A 83 8.17 4.30 7.43
N SER A 84 8.69 4.25 6.20
CA SER A 84 10.07 4.65 5.92
C SER A 84 10.21 6.17 6.02
N PRO A 85 11.10 6.70 6.88
CA PRO A 85 11.35 8.14 6.98
C PRO A 85 11.77 8.75 5.64
N SER A 86 11.21 9.93 5.32
CA SER A 86 11.54 10.70 4.12
C SER A 86 11.77 12.16 4.50
N ARG A 87 12.69 12.83 3.80
CA ARG A 87 12.96 14.28 3.91
C ARG A 87 13.05 14.81 5.35
N THR A 88 13.75 14.07 6.20
CA THR A 88 13.83 14.30 7.65
C THR A 88 14.39 15.66 8.10
N ALA A 89 14.98 16.43 7.19
CA ALA A 89 15.47 17.79 7.44
C ALA A 89 14.49 18.90 7.01
N VAL A 90 13.34 18.54 6.39
CA VAL A 90 12.34 19.52 5.93
C VAL A 90 11.31 19.73 7.03
N ARG A 91 11.06 21.00 7.40
CA ARG A 91 10.21 21.38 8.51
C ARG A 91 8.80 20.77 8.42
N ASP A 92 8.14 20.87 7.27
CA ASP A 92 6.79 20.35 7.08
C ASP A 92 6.71 18.84 7.30
N TYR A 93 7.78 18.09 6.97
CA TYR A 93 7.85 16.64 7.21
C TYR A 93 8.10 16.30 8.67
N ILE A 94 8.85 17.13 9.40
CA ILE A 94 9.05 16.98 10.85
C ILE A 94 7.73 17.22 11.58
N ASP A 95 7.05 18.31 11.25
CA ASP A 95 5.76 18.67 11.85
C ASP A 95 4.69 17.61 11.55
N TYR A 96 4.62 17.15 10.29
CA TYR A 96 3.70 16.08 9.88
C TYR A 96 3.96 14.75 10.62
N ARG A 97 5.22 14.37 10.80
CA ARG A 97 5.58 13.19 11.58
C ARG A 97 5.14 13.32 13.05
N SER A 98 5.36 14.48 13.65
CA SER A 98 4.94 14.73 15.04
C SER A 98 3.43 14.64 15.20
N GLU A 99 2.66 15.21 14.26
CA GLU A 99 1.20 15.11 14.23
C GLU A 99 0.73 13.66 14.07
N LEU A 100 1.39 12.90 13.19
CA LEU A 100 1.12 11.49 12.96
C LEU A 100 1.34 10.65 14.24
N GLU A 101 2.50 10.83 14.89
CA GLU A 101 2.85 10.11 16.11
C GLU A 101 1.85 10.45 17.24
N THR A 102 1.48 11.72 17.39
CA THR A 102 0.43 12.14 18.33
C THR A 102 -0.92 11.48 18.03
N THR A 103 -1.33 11.46 16.78
CA THR A 103 -2.59 10.80 16.35
C THR A 103 -2.60 9.32 16.70
N ILE A 104 -1.49 8.62 16.46
CA ILE A 104 -1.34 7.19 16.80
C ILE A 104 -1.43 6.98 18.32
N GLU A 105 -0.75 7.81 19.09
CA GLU A 105 -0.80 7.75 20.56
C GLU A 105 -2.22 7.97 21.09
N GLU A 106 -2.97 8.92 20.52
CA GLU A 106 -4.37 9.20 20.88
C GLU A 106 -5.29 8.00 20.57
N ILE A 107 -5.14 7.36 19.39
CA ILE A 107 -5.90 6.16 19.02
C ILE A 107 -5.59 5.02 19.98
N ASN A 108 -4.30 4.77 20.26
CA ASN A 108 -3.87 3.71 21.15
C ASN A 108 -4.33 3.95 22.59
N ALA A 109 -4.30 5.20 23.06
CA ALA A 109 -4.79 5.56 24.40
C ALA A 109 -6.32 5.44 24.53
N ARG A 110 -7.07 5.71 23.44
CA ARG A 110 -8.53 5.63 23.42
C ARG A 110 -9.06 4.21 23.41
N TRP A 111 -8.47 3.34 22.59
CA TRP A 111 -9.02 2.01 22.31
C TRP A 111 -8.19 0.88 22.90
N GLY A 112 -6.89 1.09 23.14
CA GLY A 112 -5.96 0.06 23.60
C GLY A 112 -6.33 -0.54 24.94
N THR A 113 -5.91 -1.79 25.13
CA THR A 113 -6.06 -2.55 26.37
C THR A 113 -4.70 -3.10 26.82
N ASP A 114 -4.65 -3.79 27.95
CA ASP A 114 -3.41 -4.45 28.42
C ASP A 114 -2.91 -5.53 27.44
N THR A 115 -3.79 -6.06 26.57
CA THR A 115 -3.50 -7.16 25.64
C THR A 115 -3.51 -6.74 24.17
N TRP A 116 -3.92 -5.52 23.86
CA TRP A 116 -4.10 -5.06 22.49
C TRP A 116 -3.66 -3.62 22.28
N THR A 117 -2.77 -3.41 21.35
CA THR A 117 -2.36 -2.11 20.82
C THR A 117 -2.99 -1.94 19.44
N PRO A 118 -3.99 -1.04 19.28
CA PRO A 118 -4.71 -0.85 18.02
C PRO A 118 -3.83 -0.52 16.82
N VAL A 119 -2.82 0.33 17.00
CA VAL A 119 -1.88 0.73 15.96
C VAL A 119 -0.46 0.34 16.36
N LEU A 120 0.13 -0.57 15.58
CA LEU A 120 1.55 -0.91 15.66
C LEU A 120 2.31 -0.07 14.64
N TYR A 121 3.13 0.87 15.12
CA TYR A 121 3.85 1.83 14.30
C TYR A 121 5.35 1.66 14.40
N ARG A 122 6.03 1.67 13.25
CA ARG A 122 7.48 1.72 13.15
C ARG A 122 7.90 2.73 12.10
N ALA A 123 8.77 3.67 12.49
CA ALA A 123 9.36 4.68 11.61
C ALA A 123 10.80 4.28 11.25
N GLU A 124 10.95 3.29 10.38
CA GLU A 124 12.25 2.78 9.96
C GLU A 124 12.26 2.36 8.49
N SER A 125 13.42 2.45 7.86
CA SER A 125 13.63 1.93 6.50
C SER A 125 14.03 0.45 6.61
N ASN A 126 13.02 -0.43 6.59
CA ASN A 126 13.18 -1.87 6.68
C ASN A 126 12.39 -2.53 5.54
N TYR A 127 13.06 -2.77 4.40
CA TYR A 127 12.42 -3.38 3.23
C TYR A 127 11.97 -4.83 3.49
N PRO A 128 12.76 -5.71 4.13
CA PRO A 128 12.29 -7.03 4.53
C PRO A 128 10.99 -7.01 5.33
N ARG A 129 10.87 -6.08 6.29
CA ARG A 129 9.65 -5.93 7.09
C ARG A 129 8.48 -5.41 6.27
N ALA A 130 8.73 -4.49 5.33
CA ALA A 130 7.67 -4.02 4.43
C ALA A 130 7.09 -5.17 3.59
N ILE A 131 7.94 -6.03 3.01
CA ILE A 131 7.52 -7.22 2.27
C ILE A 131 6.83 -8.24 3.19
N ALA A 132 7.33 -8.46 4.40
CA ALA A 132 6.70 -9.32 5.41
C ALA A 132 5.27 -8.84 5.73
N LEU A 133 5.07 -7.55 5.89
CA LEU A 133 3.74 -6.97 6.09
C LEU A 133 2.85 -7.16 4.85
N LEU A 134 3.40 -7.03 3.62
CA LEU A 134 2.67 -7.29 2.37
C LEU A 134 2.28 -8.79 2.22
N ARG A 135 3.00 -9.71 2.82
CA ARG A 135 2.59 -11.12 2.88
C ARG A 135 1.43 -11.36 3.84
N ARG A 136 1.35 -10.57 4.95
CA ARG A 136 0.47 -10.84 6.10
C ARG A 136 -0.86 -10.07 6.10
N TYR A 137 -1.00 -8.98 5.36
CA TYR A 137 -2.19 -8.15 5.47
C TYR A 137 -3.48 -8.89 5.08
N ASP A 138 -4.57 -8.55 5.76
CA ASP A 138 -5.93 -8.91 5.40
C ASP A 138 -6.60 -7.75 4.62
N VAL A 139 -6.20 -6.50 4.92
CA VAL A 139 -6.56 -5.29 4.16
C VAL A 139 -5.32 -4.45 3.95
N LEU A 140 -5.04 -4.03 2.70
CA LEU A 140 -3.96 -3.11 2.36
C LEU A 140 -4.53 -1.73 2.07
N LEU A 141 -4.16 -0.73 2.89
CA LEU A 141 -4.61 0.64 2.66
C LEU A 141 -3.59 1.46 1.88
N VAL A 142 -3.96 1.86 0.68
CA VAL A 142 -3.19 2.72 -0.23
C VAL A 142 -4.06 3.91 -0.63
N ASN A 143 -4.06 4.99 0.19
CA ASN A 143 -4.95 6.13 0.01
C ASN A 143 -4.22 7.48 -0.22
N PRO A 144 -3.23 7.57 -1.13
CA PRO A 144 -2.54 8.83 -1.37
C PRO A 144 -3.50 9.93 -1.85
N ILE A 145 -3.19 11.20 -1.51
CA ILE A 145 -3.89 12.37 -2.07
C ILE A 145 -3.63 12.46 -3.58
N ARG A 146 -2.40 12.16 -3.97
CA ARG A 146 -1.97 12.04 -5.36
C ARG A 146 -0.65 11.28 -5.43
N ASP A 147 -0.58 10.31 -6.30
CA ASP A 147 0.62 9.53 -6.57
C ASP A 147 0.69 9.18 -8.07
N GLY A 148 1.86 9.34 -8.68
CA GLY A 148 2.02 9.07 -10.12
C GLY A 148 1.96 7.58 -10.49
N LEU A 149 2.17 6.68 -9.51
CA LEU A 149 2.19 5.25 -9.76
C LEU A 149 1.69 4.47 -8.55
N ASN A 150 2.45 4.40 -7.46
CA ASN A 150 2.30 3.58 -6.25
C ASN A 150 2.55 2.07 -6.49
N LEU A 151 3.82 1.66 -6.38
CA LEU A 151 4.21 0.26 -6.54
C LEU A 151 3.66 -0.65 -5.43
N VAL A 152 3.46 -0.14 -4.21
CA VAL A 152 2.92 -0.94 -3.08
C VAL A 152 1.57 -1.57 -3.44
N ALA A 153 0.72 -0.85 -4.20
CA ALA A 153 -0.56 -1.36 -4.67
C ALA A 153 -0.43 -2.57 -5.61
N LYS A 154 0.71 -2.71 -6.28
CA LYS A 154 1.01 -3.83 -7.18
C LYS A 154 1.88 -4.91 -6.51
N GLU A 155 2.80 -4.50 -5.65
CA GLU A 155 3.67 -5.42 -4.92
C GLU A 155 2.89 -6.26 -3.88
N GLY A 156 1.91 -5.62 -3.21
CA GLY A 156 1.08 -6.29 -2.22
C GLY A 156 0.41 -7.56 -2.74
N PRO A 157 -0.40 -7.49 -3.80
CA PRO A 157 -1.07 -8.68 -4.37
C PRO A 157 -0.12 -9.79 -4.81
N LEU A 158 1.11 -9.45 -5.27
CA LEU A 158 2.08 -10.46 -5.73
C LEU A 158 2.58 -11.39 -4.62
N VAL A 159 2.68 -10.88 -3.40
CA VAL A 159 3.28 -11.62 -2.29
C VAL A 159 2.30 -11.96 -1.17
N ASN A 160 1.07 -11.48 -1.24
CA ASN A 160 0.09 -11.70 -0.19
C ASN A 160 -0.33 -13.16 -0.06
N GLU A 161 -0.33 -13.67 1.18
CA GLU A 161 -0.65 -15.07 1.53
C GLU A 161 -2.05 -15.21 2.17
N ARG A 162 -2.82 -14.09 2.24
CA ARG A 162 -4.08 -14.02 2.98
C ARG A 162 -5.29 -13.71 2.11
N ASN A 163 -5.13 -13.66 0.79
CA ASN A 163 -6.15 -13.12 -0.12
C ASN A 163 -6.65 -11.75 0.35
N GLY A 164 -5.69 -10.88 0.69
CA GLY A 164 -5.97 -9.57 1.27
C GLY A 164 -6.62 -8.62 0.28
N VAL A 165 -7.54 -7.80 0.79
CA VAL A 165 -8.27 -6.79 0.00
C VAL A 165 -7.43 -5.53 -0.14
N LEU A 166 -7.32 -5.00 -1.36
CA LEU A 166 -6.64 -3.72 -1.64
C LEU A 166 -7.65 -2.57 -1.62
N LEU A 167 -7.50 -1.62 -0.69
CA LEU A 167 -8.18 -0.34 -0.70
C LEU A 167 -7.28 0.69 -1.39
N LEU A 168 -7.69 1.18 -2.56
CA LEU A 168 -6.85 2.01 -3.41
C LEU A 168 -7.50 3.36 -3.71
N SER A 169 -6.74 4.45 -3.47
CA SER A 169 -7.17 5.79 -3.88
C SER A 169 -7.26 5.89 -5.40
N ARG A 170 -8.36 6.47 -5.88
CA ARG A 170 -8.53 6.84 -7.30
C ARG A 170 -7.47 7.82 -7.81
N GLU A 171 -6.76 8.51 -6.91
CA GLU A 171 -5.70 9.48 -7.22
C GLU A 171 -4.30 8.82 -7.30
N ALA A 172 -4.21 7.51 -7.16
CA ALA A 172 -2.99 6.74 -7.42
C ALA A 172 -2.95 6.30 -8.88
N GLY A 173 -1.82 6.47 -9.57
CA GLY A 173 -1.68 6.04 -10.97
C GLY A 173 -1.89 4.54 -11.18
N ALA A 174 -1.61 3.72 -10.18
CA ALA A 174 -1.95 2.29 -10.21
C ALA A 174 -3.46 2.04 -10.30
N PHE A 175 -4.31 3.00 -9.93
CA PHE A 175 -5.76 2.85 -10.02
C PHE A 175 -6.25 2.66 -11.45
N ASP A 176 -5.62 3.31 -12.44
CA ASP A 176 -6.00 3.16 -13.85
C ASP A 176 -5.92 1.70 -14.34
N GLU A 177 -5.02 0.91 -13.74
CA GLU A 177 -4.85 -0.51 -14.08
C GLU A 177 -5.67 -1.46 -13.19
N LEU A 178 -5.96 -1.07 -11.95
CA LEU A 178 -6.59 -1.90 -10.93
C LEU A 178 -8.07 -1.53 -10.66
N ALA A 179 -8.59 -0.52 -11.39
CA ALA A 179 -9.98 -0.08 -11.27
C ALA A 179 -10.97 -1.21 -11.56
N GLY A 180 -12.01 -1.32 -10.73
CA GLY A 180 -13.04 -2.35 -10.84
C GLY A 180 -12.70 -3.66 -10.15
N ILE A 181 -11.44 -3.85 -9.67
CA ILE A 181 -11.01 -5.00 -8.88
C ILE A 181 -10.58 -4.53 -7.48
N ALA A 182 -9.68 -3.52 -7.40
CA ALA A 182 -9.39 -2.88 -6.12
C ALA A 182 -10.61 -2.13 -5.58
N THR A 183 -10.80 -2.17 -4.27
CA THR A 183 -11.83 -1.35 -3.62
C THR A 183 -11.42 0.11 -3.65
N GLU A 184 -12.20 0.93 -4.35
CA GLU A 184 -11.92 2.37 -4.50
C GLU A 184 -12.13 3.12 -3.18
N VAL A 185 -11.19 3.99 -2.82
CA VAL A 185 -11.34 4.96 -1.74
C VAL A 185 -11.08 6.40 -2.23
N HIS A 186 -11.90 7.32 -1.73
CA HIS A 186 -11.69 8.74 -1.99
C HIS A 186 -10.75 9.32 -0.93
N PRO A 187 -9.58 9.88 -1.29
CA PRO A 187 -8.51 10.20 -0.33
C PRO A 187 -8.87 11.27 0.71
N TYR A 188 -9.94 12.03 0.50
CA TYR A 188 -10.42 13.06 1.43
C TYR A 188 -11.66 12.63 2.23
N ASP A 189 -12.27 11.48 1.90
CA ASP A 189 -13.47 10.98 2.57
C ASP A 189 -13.07 9.92 3.62
N ILE A 190 -12.99 10.37 4.88
CA ILE A 190 -12.60 9.54 6.01
C ILE A 190 -13.66 8.48 6.27
N THR A 191 -14.94 8.87 6.28
CA THR A 191 -16.05 7.97 6.56
C THR A 191 -16.18 6.88 5.48
N GLN A 192 -16.04 7.24 4.20
CA GLN A 192 -16.03 6.25 3.11
C GLN A 192 -14.85 5.30 3.23
N THR A 193 -13.67 5.80 3.63
CA THR A 193 -12.48 4.96 3.85
C THR A 193 -12.68 4.00 5.04
N ALA A 194 -13.27 4.47 6.14
CA ALA A 194 -13.63 3.64 7.29
C ALA A 194 -14.65 2.54 6.92
N GLN A 195 -15.68 2.89 6.15
CA GLN A 195 -16.66 1.92 5.65
C GLN A 195 -16.01 0.88 4.73
N ALA A 196 -15.12 1.32 3.81
CA ALA A 196 -14.39 0.40 2.94
C ALA A 196 -13.50 -0.58 3.73
N MET A 197 -12.86 -0.13 4.82
CA MET A 197 -12.14 -1.01 5.73
C MET A 197 -13.07 -2.04 6.37
N SER A 198 -14.25 -1.60 6.86
CA SER A 198 -15.25 -2.49 7.46
C SER A 198 -15.73 -3.55 6.48
N ASP A 199 -16.11 -3.14 5.27
CA ASP A 199 -16.61 -4.03 4.22
C ASP A 199 -15.54 -5.06 3.79
N ALA A 200 -14.28 -4.61 3.68
CA ALA A 200 -13.16 -5.47 3.35
C ALA A 200 -12.85 -6.52 4.44
N LEU A 201 -13.02 -6.16 5.72
CA LEU A 201 -12.82 -7.08 6.84
C LEU A 201 -13.95 -8.12 6.94
N ASP A 202 -15.16 -7.80 6.49
CA ASP A 202 -16.34 -8.68 6.50
C ASP A 202 -16.54 -9.43 5.17
N MET A 203 -15.66 -9.22 4.16
CA MET A 203 -15.80 -9.85 2.85
C MET A 203 -15.62 -11.36 2.92
N ASP A 204 -16.49 -12.09 2.23
CA ASP A 204 -16.46 -13.55 2.15
C ASP A 204 -15.13 -14.07 1.57
N ASP A 205 -14.62 -15.17 2.11
CA ASP A 205 -13.32 -15.74 1.72
C ASP A 205 -13.25 -16.12 0.23
N ASP A 206 -14.32 -16.63 -0.34
CA ASP A 206 -14.37 -16.99 -1.78
C ASP A 206 -14.27 -15.75 -2.67
N VAL A 207 -14.96 -14.66 -2.29
CA VAL A 207 -14.89 -13.37 -3.01
C VAL A 207 -13.49 -12.76 -2.88
N ARG A 208 -12.89 -12.81 -1.69
CA ARG A 208 -11.52 -12.35 -1.47
C ARG A 208 -10.52 -13.12 -2.32
N ALA A 209 -10.69 -14.43 -2.44
CA ALA A 209 -9.80 -15.28 -3.23
C ALA A 209 -9.86 -14.93 -4.74
N GLU A 210 -11.05 -14.70 -5.27
CA GLU A 210 -11.25 -14.29 -6.66
C GLU A 210 -10.61 -12.92 -6.94
N ILE A 211 -10.90 -11.92 -6.11
CA ILE A 211 -10.32 -10.57 -6.22
C ILE A 211 -8.79 -10.60 -6.11
N ALA A 212 -8.24 -11.38 -5.18
CA ALA A 212 -6.80 -11.49 -4.97
C ALA A 212 -6.10 -12.12 -6.17
N GLU A 213 -6.73 -13.10 -6.84
CA GLU A 213 -6.18 -13.70 -8.06
C GLU A 213 -6.16 -12.70 -9.21
N ASP A 214 -7.27 -11.98 -9.45
CA ASP A 214 -7.38 -10.96 -10.48
C ASP A 214 -6.35 -9.83 -10.28
N LEU A 215 -6.18 -9.36 -9.03
CA LEU A 215 -5.17 -8.34 -8.70
C LEU A 215 -3.74 -8.84 -8.98
N ARG A 216 -3.47 -10.12 -8.68
CA ARG A 216 -2.17 -10.74 -8.92
C ARG A 216 -1.88 -10.86 -10.41
N GLU A 217 -2.88 -11.30 -11.20
CA GLU A 217 -2.75 -11.41 -12.66
C GLU A 217 -2.42 -10.05 -13.28
N ILE A 218 -3.15 -9.00 -12.92
CA ILE A 218 -2.86 -7.64 -13.42
C ILE A 218 -1.48 -7.15 -12.97
N ALA A 219 -1.11 -7.34 -11.70
CA ALA A 219 0.18 -6.91 -11.19
C ALA A 219 1.36 -7.62 -11.92
N GLN A 220 1.18 -8.86 -12.34
CA GLN A 220 2.17 -9.63 -13.11
C GLN A 220 2.22 -9.23 -14.60
N SER A 221 1.15 -8.66 -15.14
CA SER A 221 1.03 -8.33 -16.57
C SER A 221 2.04 -7.27 -17.05
N ARG A 222 2.57 -6.48 -16.11
CA ARG A 222 3.54 -5.40 -16.38
C ARG A 222 4.85 -5.70 -15.66
N SER A 223 5.95 -5.61 -16.37
CA SER A 223 7.29 -5.81 -15.80
C SER A 223 8.19 -4.60 -16.09
N PRO A 224 9.31 -4.43 -15.37
CA PRO A 224 10.31 -3.40 -15.70
C PRO A 224 10.84 -3.54 -17.13
N ARG A 225 10.89 -4.75 -17.65
CA ARG A 225 11.31 -5.03 -19.02
C ARG A 225 10.34 -4.44 -20.05
N ILE A 226 9.04 -4.66 -19.87
CA ILE A 226 8.00 -4.11 -20.74
C ILE A 226 8.07 -2.58 -20.72
N TRP A 227 8.18 -2.00 -19.54
CA TRP A 227 8.34 -0.56 -19.37
C TRP A 227 9.56 -0.03 -20.14
N LEU A 228 10.74 -0.68 -20.01
CA LEU A 228 11.95 -0.29 -20.72
C LEU A 228 11.79 -0.38 -22.24
N ASP A 229 11.21 -1.46 -22.75
CA ASP A 229 10.98 -1.66 -24.18
C ASP A 229 10.03 -0.58 -24.74
N GLU A 230 9.02 -0.15 -24.01
CA GLU A 230 8.15 0.99 -24.35
C GLU A 230 8.92 2.32 -24.41
N GLN A 231 9.82 2.58 -23.44
CA GLN A 231 10.65 3.79 -23.45
C GLN A 231 11.58 3.80 -24.67
N LEU A 232 12.25 2.69 -24.96
CA LEU A 232 13.14 2.57 -26.08
C LEU A 232 12.38 2.67 -27.43
N GLY A 233 11.21 2.06 -27.55
CA GLY A 233 10.35 2.15 -28.72
C GLY A 233 9.75 3.54 -28.97
N ALA A 234 9.72 4.41 -27.94
CA ALA A 234 9.26 5.79 -28.09
C ALA A 234 10.35 6.74 -28.64
N ILE A 235 11.62 6.31 -28.65
CA ILE A 235 12.71 7.07 -29.25
C ILE A 235 12.49 7.08 -30.77
N PRO A 236 12.38 8.28 -31.41
CA PRO A 236 12.26 8.33 -32.87
C PRO A 236 13.48 7.67 -33.49
N GLU A 237 13.26 6.77 -34.47
CA GLU A 237 14.34 6.39 -35.37
C GLU A 237 14.85 7.68 -36.03
N ASP A 238 16.13 7.96 -35.90
CA ASP A 238 16.73 9.04 -36.64
C ASP A 238 16.42 8.78 -38.11
N ASP A 239 15.65 9.65 -38.75
CA ASP A 239 15.58 9.74 -40.17
C ASP A 239 17.05 9.85 -40.60
N GLN A 240 17.63 8.71 -41.01
CA GLN A 240 18.94 8.72 -41.66
C GLN A 240 18.77 9.67 -42.81
N ALA A 241 19.31 10.84 -42.58
CA ALA A 241 19.32 11.93 -43.51
C ALA A 241 19.56 11.38 -44.92
N ASP A 242 18.65 11.70 -45.80
CA ASP A 242 18.91 11.79 -47.24
C ASP A 242 20.15 12.69 -47.42
N ASN A 243 21.31 12.08 -47.37
CA ASN A 243 22.51 12.62 -47.93
C ASN A 243 22.60 12.22 -49.39
N VAL A 244 22.06 13.05 -50.23
CA VAL A 244 22.47 13.17 -51.62
C VAL A 244 22.83 14.61 -51.91
#